data_3811afa5abb2362b7e9112472b70e29f
#
_entry.id   3811afa5abb2362b7e9112472b70e29f
#
_cell.length_a   1.000
_cell.length_b   1.000
_cell.length_c   1.000
_cell.angle_alpha   90.00
_cell.angle_beta   90.00
_cell.angle_gamma   90.00
#
_symmetry.space_group_name_H-M   'P 1'
#
loop_
_entity.id
_entity.type
_entity.pdbx_description
1 polymer ?
#
loop_
_entity_poly.entity_id
_entity_poly.type
_entity_poly.pdbx_seq_one_letter_code
_entity_poly.pdbx_strand_id
1 'polypeptide(L)'
;AKEIYISGNLWIVTLGGTPSFENPPLPFWLMALAYGVFGISSFSAVFFSGLFGTGIVVLTYRLANYLYKDSWIAFTASLILLFPGIFIDSSRRAMVDIPLAFFVTLALFAFIKAKTQKPWYLLFGLATAGGILSKSVLGVFPLSIAFFHLVLSRQWKEIVNPLLVTGVLLALGLGFSWHLINWVEFGKSFTNSHFGVLIFNRGFGENVHPYNFLGYTEDFLRNYWPWLPFALIGLYKFCKIGFIEKDENSLLLFLWPTLVFVVMSTS
;
A
#
# COMPACT_ATOMS: atom_id res chain seq x y z
N ALA A 1 -16.34 -11.03 -4.64
CA ALA A 1 -16.17 -10.69 -6.08
C ALA A 1 -17.23 -11.35 -6.96
N LYS A 2 -17.42 -12.68 -6.87
CA LYS A 2 -18.45 -13.38 -7.67
C LYS A 2 -19.87 -12.82 -7.38
N GLU A 3 -20.21 -12.57 -6.13
CA GLU A 3 -21.48 -11.98 -5.77
C GLU A 3 -21.65 -10.56 -6.31
N ILE A 4 -20.59 -9.73 -6.28
CA ILE A 4 -20.60 -8.41 -6.93
C ILE A 4 -20.86 -8.53 -8.43
N TYR A 5 -20.23 -9.48 -9.11
CA TYR A 5 -20.43 -9.71 -10.54
C TYR A 5 -21.88 -10.15 -10.88
N ILE A 6 -22.47 -10.98 -10.02
CA ILE A 6 -23.84 -11.49 -10.25
C ILE A 6 -24.91 -10.45 -9.86
N SER A 7 -24.74 -9.77 -8.71
CA SER A 7 -25.73 -8.82 -8.18
C SER A 7 -25.65 -7.43 -8.78
N GLY A 8 -24.48 -7.04 -9.31
CA GLY A 8 -24.19 -5.67 -9.76
C GLY A 8 -23.99 -4.66 -8.62
N ASN A 9 -24.09 -5.10 -7.35
CA ASN A 9 -23.90 -4.20 -6.20
C ASN A 9 -22.40 -4.01 -5.94
N LEU A 10 -21.89 -2.82 -6.26
CA LEU A 10 -20.49 -2.48 -6.15
C LEU A 10 -20.06 -2.06 -4.73
N TRP A 11 -21.01 -1.53 -3.94
CA TRP A 11 -20.67 -0.89 -2.66
C TRP A 11 -20.78 -1.81 -1.46
N ILE A 12 -21.68 -2.77 -1.50
CA ILE A 12 -21.88 -3.73 -0.41
C ILE A 12 -21.21 -5.04 -0.81
N VAL A 13 -20.05 -5.31 -0.21
CA VAL A 13 -19.37 -6.59 -0.38
C VAL A 13 -20.12 -7.64 0.43
N THR A 14 -20.53 -8.74 -0.21
CA THR A 14 -21.23 -9.83 0.46
C THR A 14 -20.43 -11.13 0.41
N LEU A 15 -20.62 -11.97 1.42
CA LEU A 15 -20.10 -13.33 1.52
C LEU A 15 -21.23 -14.27 1.95
N GLY A 16 -21.64 -15.19 1.07
CA GLY A 16 -22.79 -16.06 1.33
C GLY A 16 -24.10 -15.28 1.49
N GLY A 17 -24.26 -14.16 0.78
CA GLY A 17 -25.44 -13.29 0.84
C GLY A 17 -25.47 -12.34 2.04
N THR A 18 -24.51 -12.41 2.96
CA THR A 18 -24.42 -11.50 4.13
C THR A 18 -23.36 -10.42 3.90
N PRO A 19 -23.59 -9.15 4.34
CA PRO A 19 -22.60 -8.09 4.24
C PRO A 19 -21.30 -8.45 4.96
N SER A 20 -20.18 -8.25 4.27
CA SER A 20 -18.82 -8.47 4.79
C SER A 20 -18.06 -7.15 4.81
N PHE A 21 -17.57 -6.77 5.97
CA PHE A 21 -16.85 -5.51 6.19
C PHE A 21 -15.34 -5.70 6.37
N GLU A 22 -14.80 -6.87 6.01
CA GLU A 22 -13.39 -7.18 6.24
C GLU A 22 -12.45 -6.31 5.41
N ASN A 23 -12.73 -6.17 4.13
CA ASN A 23 -11.86 -5.41 3.23
C ASN A 23 -12.68 -4.50 2.31
N PRO A 24 -12.16 -3.31 1.98
CA PRO A 24 -12.75 -2.42 0.98
C PRO A 24 -12.85 -3.07 -0.40
N PRO A 25 -13.69 -2.51 -1.30
CA PRO A 25 -14.20 -3.24 -2.45
C PRO A 25 -13.28 -3.24 -3.67
N LEU A 26 -12.26 -2.40 -3.78
CA LEU A 26 -11.48 -2.24 -5.01
C LEU A 26 -10.88 -3.56 -5.56
N PRO A 27 -10.25 -4.43 -4.75
CA PRO A 27 -9.77 -5.71 -5.27
C PRO A 27 -10.90 -6.59 -5.79
N PHE A 28 -12.08 -6.54 -5.16
CA PHE A 28 -13.25 -7.32 -5.58
C PHE A 28 -13.92 -6.75 -6.83
N TRP A 29 -13.92 -5.42 -7.02
CA TRP A 29 -14.36 -4.78 -8.27
C TRP A 29 -13.49 -5.22 -9.45
N LEU A 30 -12.18 -5.25 -9.26
CA LEU A 30 -11.24 -5.67 -10.29
C LEU A 30 -11.40 -7.16 -10.63
N MET A 31 -11.61 -8.02 -9.62
CA MET A 31 -11.93 -9.42 -9.86
C MET A 31 -13.27 -9.58 -10.62
N ALA A 32 -14.30 -8.83 -10.22
CA ALA A 32 -15.61 -8.85 -10.90
C ALA A 32 -15.49 -8.38 -12.36
N LEU A 33 -14.67 -7.36 -12.62
CA LEU A 33 -14.34 -6.92 -13.97
C LEU A 33 -13.65 -8.03 -14.78
N ALA A 34 -12.67 -8.72 -14.19
CA ALA A 34 -12.00 -9.85 -14.84
C ALA A 34 -12.97 -11.00 -15.13
N TYR A 35 -13.95 -11.26 -14.25
CA TYR A 35 -15.01 -12.24 -14.50
C TYR A 35 -15.89 -11.86 -15.69
N GLY A 36 -16.17 -10.56 -15.87
CA GLY A 36 -16.93 -10.08 -17.03
C GLY A 36 -16.19 -10.24 -18.35
N VAL A 37 -14.86 -10.14 -18.34
CA VAL A 37 -14.04 -10.23 -19.56
C VAL A 37 -13.64 -11.67 -19.90
N PHE A 38 -13.22 -12.45 -18.89
CA PHE A 38 -12.60 -13.77 -19.08
C PHE A 38 -13.49 -14.94 -18.58
N GLY A 39 -14.70 -14.63 -18.10
CA GLY A 39 -15.53 -15.61 -17.41
C GLY A 39 -15.07 -15.90 -15.98
N ILE A 40 -15.92 -16.61 -15.21
CA ILE A 40 -15.62 -16.98 -13.82
C ILE A 40 -14.67 -18.17 -13.80
N SER A 41 -13.42 -17.92 -13.42
CA SER A 41 -12.36 -18.95 -13.32
C SER A 41 -11.31 -18.56 -12.29
N SER A 42 -10.43 -19.51 -11.92
CA SER A 42 -9.28 -19.21 -11.06
C SER A 42 -8.31 -18.23 -11.72
N PHE A 43 -8.18 -18.27 -13.03
CA PHE A 43 -7.35 -17.31 -13.79
C PHE A 43 -7.87 -15.87 -13.63
N SER A 44 -9.14 -15.65 -13.91
CA SER A 44 -9.75 -14.31 -13.80
C SER A 44 -9.73 -13.78 -12.36
N ALA A 45 -9.85 -14.66 -11.35
CA ALA A 45 -9.76 -14.26 -9.95
C ALA A 45 -8.39 -13.66 -9.58
N VAL A 46 -7.29 -14.17 -10.16
CA VAL A 46 -5.93 -13.74 -9.84
C VAL A 46 -5.33 -12.79 -10.87
N PHE A 47 -6.01 -12.53 -11.98
CA PHE A 47 -5.50 -11.75 -13.10
C PHE A 47 -4.95 -10.38 -12.68
N PHE A 48 -5.72 -9.60 -11.94
CA PHE A 48 -5.28 -8.29 -11.47
C PHE A 48 -4.19 -8.36 -10.39
N SER A 49 -4.15 -9.40 -9.56
CA SER A 49 -3.03 -9.59 -8.63
C SER A 49 -1.72 -9.81 -9.39
N GLY A 50 -1.71 -10.63 -10.44
CA GLY A 50 -0.56 -10.79 -11.31
C GLY A 50 -0.15 -9.51 -12.04
N LEU A 51 -1.13 -8.75 -12.53
CA LEU A 51 -0.89 -7.46 -13.20
C LEU A 51 -0.27 -6.44 -12.24
N PHE A 52 -0.79 -6.32 -11.03
CA PHE A 52 -0.23 -5.43 -10.01
C PHE A 52 1.14 -5.90 -9.52
N GLY A 53 1.35 -7.20 -9.34
CA GLY A 53 2.68 -7.74 -9.04
C GLY A 53 3.71 -7.35 -10.09
N THR A 54 3.39 -7.52 -11.37
CA THR A 54 4.22 -7.04 -12.48
C THR A 54 4.41 -5.53 -12.42
N GLY A 55 3.35 -4.79 -12.13
CA GLY A 55 3.39 -3.34 -11.97
C GLY A 55 4.35 -2.89 -10.86
N ILE A 56 4.40 -3.59 -9.71
CA ILE A 56 5.35 -3.30 -8.63
C ILE A 56 6.80 -3.46 -9.11
N VAL A 57 7.10 -4.53 -9.85
CA VAL A 57 8.44 -4.76 -10.42
C VAL A 57 8.84 -3.62 -11.36
N VAL A 58 7.93 -3.23 -12.26
CA VAL A 58 8.16 -2.09 -13.17
C VAL A 58 8.32 -0.78 -12.41
N LEU A 59 7.49 -0.52 -11.40
CA LEU A 59 7.59 0.69 -10.57
C LEU A 59 8.91 0.72 -9.78
N THR A 60 9.36 -0.42 -9.24
CA THR A 60 10.65 -0.53 -8.56
C THR A 60 11.80 -0.18 -9.51
N TYR A 61 11.79 -0.73 -10.73
CA TYR A 61 12.75 -0.36 -11.77
C TYR A 61 12.73 1.15 -12.05
N ARG A 62 11.53 1.69 -12.32
CA ARG A 62 11.34 3.11 -12.65
C ARG A 62 11.79 4.03 -11.51
N LEU A 63 11.49 3.67 -10.28
CA LEU A 63 11.88 4.42 -9.09
C LEU A 63 13.39 4.41 -8.91
N ALA A 64 14.03 3.25 -8.94
CA ALA A 64 15.47 3.13 -8.78
C ALA A 64 16.22 3.85 -9.92
N ASN A 65 15.77 3.68 -11.17
CA ASN A 65 16.37 4.39 -12.31
C ASN A 65 16.19 5.92 -12.23
N TYR A 66 15.06 6.38 -11.71
CA TYR A 66 14.82 7.81 -11.51
C TYR A 66 15.75 8.41 -10.44
N LEU A 67 15.97 7.68 -9.34
CA LEU A 67 16.79 8.14 -8.21
C LEU A 67 18.29 8.07 -8.50
N TYR A 68 18.75 6.96 -9.06
CA TYR A 68 20.19 6.68 -9.25
C TYR A 68 20.68 6.94 -10.66
N LYS A 69 19.76 7.08 -11.63
CA LYS A 69 20.07 7.25 -13.07
C LYS A 69 21.00 6.16 -13.62
N ASP A 70 20.89 4.98 -13.06
CA ASP A 70 21.66 3.79 -13.41
C ASP A 70 20.73 2.62 -13.64
N SER A 71 20.72 2.10 -14.88
CA SER A 71 19.85 0.99 -15.27
C SER A 71 20.24 -0.34 -14.66
N TRP A 72 21.51 -0.54 -14.31
CA TRP A 72 21.97 -1.75 -13.64
C TRP A 72 21.50 -1.80 -12.19
N ILE A 73 21.57 -0.67 -11.47
CA ILE A 73 21.01 -0.54 -10.12
C ILE A 73 19.52 -0.80 -10.16
N ALA A 74 18.82 -0.19 -11.12
CA ALA A 74 17.38 -0.36 -11.28
C ALA A 74 16.97 -1.82 -11.58
N PHE A 75 17.68 -2.48 -12.47
CA PHE A 75 17.48 -3.86 -12.81
C PHE A 75 17.73 -4.79 -11.61
N THR A 76 18.83 -4.59 -10.91
CA THR A 76 19.19 -5.37 -9.73
C THR A 76 18.16 -5.20 -8.61
N ALA A 77 17.68 -3.99 -8.35
CA ALA A 77 16.62 -3.73 -7.38
C ALA A 77 15.33 -4.51 -7.71
N SER A 78 14.96 -4.54 -8.99
CA SER A 78 13.78 -5.29 -9.46
C SER A 78 13.96 -6.81 -9.35
N LEU A 79 15.17 -7.31 -9.59
CA LEU A 79 15.49 -8.73 -9.40
C LEU A 79 15.46 -9.14 -7.93
N ILE A 80 16.00 -8.31 -7.03
CA ILE A 80 15.97 -8.56 -5.59
C ILE A 80 14.53 -8.67 -5.09
N LEU A 81 13.61 -7.84 -5.62
CA LEU A 81 12.19 -7.93 -5.29
C LEU A 81 11.55 -9.25 -5.71
N LEU A 82 11.99 -9.86 -6.80
CA LEU A 82 11.49 -11.14 -7.29
C LEU A 82 12.08 -12.34 -6.55
N PHE A 83 13.18 -12.16 -5.84
CA PHE A 83 13.88 -13.26 -5.16
C PHE A 83 13.04 -13.95 -4.06
N PRO A 84 12.32 -13.22 -3.18
CA PRO A 84 11.50 -13.85 -2.16
C PRO A 84 10.28 -14.55 -2.78
N GLY A 85 10.18 -15.86 -2.58
CA GLY A 85 9.04 -16.66 -3.07
C GLY A 85 7.68 -16.11 -2.62
N ILE A 86 7.61 -15.51 -1.44
CA ILE A 86 6.38 -14.90 -0.91
C ILE A 86 5.79 -13.81 -1.80
N PHE A 87 6.62 -13.03 -2.49
CA PHE A 87 6.15 -12.01 -3.44
C PHE A 87 5.47 -12.64 -4.66
N ILE A 88 6.10 -13.67 -5.22
CA ILE A 88 5.56 -14.40 -6.39
C ILE A 88 4.29 -15.15 -5.98
N ASP A 89 4.30 -15.84 -4.85
CA ASP A 89 3.14 -16.58 -4.36
C ASP A 89 1.95 -15.66 -4.08
N SER A 90 2.16 -14.51 -3.45
CA SER A 90 1.12 -13.53 -3.20
C SER A 90 0.57 -12.93 -4.50
N SER A 91 1.42 -12.69 -5.49
CA SER A 91 1.01 -12.18 -6.80
C SER A 91 0.17 -13.19 -7.61
N ARG A 92 0.24 -14.47 -7.27
CA ARG A 92 -0.54 -15.56 -7.91
C ARG A 92 -1.80 -15.94 -7.12
N ARG A 93 -2.09 -15.23 -6.03
CA ARG A 93 -3.29 -15.44 -5.21
C ARG A 93 -4.22 -14.24 -5.31
N ALA A 94 -5.50 -14.46 -5.12
CA ALA A 94 -6.51 -13.40 -5.06
C ALA A 94 -6.46 -12.67 -3.70
N MET A 95 -5.33 -12.00 -3.41
CA MET A 95 -5.08 -11.30 -2.16
C MET A 95 -5.19 -9.80 -2.33
N VAL A 96 -5.61 -9.10 -1.28
CA VAL A 96 -5.73 -7.63 -1.25
C VAL A 96 -4.39 -6.92 -1.03
N ASP A 97 -3.36 -7.66 -0.61
CA ASP A 97 -2.04 -7.13 -0.24
C ASP A 97 -1.24 -6.64 -1.46
N ILE A 98 -1.32 -7.35 -2.58
CA ILE A 98 -0.61 -6.97 -3.81
C ILE A 98 -1.17 -5.69 -4.42
N PRO A 99 -2.50 -5.51 -4.58
CA PRO A 99 -3.07 -4.22 -4.94
C PRO A 99 -2.65 -3.09 -3.99
N LEU A 100 -2.69 -3.31 -2.67
CA LEU A 100 -2.21 -2.35 -1.68
C LEU A 100 -0.75 -1.96 -1.94
N ALA A 101 0.15 -2.94 -2.05
CA ALA A 101 1.58 -2.70 -2.27
C ALA A 101 1.84 -1.94 -3.57
N PHE A 102 1.09 -2.26 -4.65
CA PHE A 102 1.16 -1.53 -5.91
C PHE A 102 0.79 -0.05 -5.73
N PHE A 103 -0.36 0.22 -5.12
CA PHE A 103 -0.84 1.58 -4.93
C PHE A 103 0.05 2.39 -3.98
N VAL A 104 0.57 1.80 -2.92
CA VAL A 104 1.55 2.45 -2.03
C VAL A 104 2.83 2.80 -2.78
N THR A 105 3.37 1.87 -3.58
CA THR A 105 4.57 2.10 -4.38
C THR A 105 4.35 3.18 -5.44
N LEU A 106 3.20 3.14 -6.13
CA LEU A 106 2.81 4.15 -7.12
C LEU A 106 2.66 5.53 -6.49
N ALA A 107 2.00 5.61 -5.32
CA ALA A 107 1.83 6.85 -4.59
C ALA A 107 3.18 7.46 -4.21
N LEU A 108 4.09 6.70 -3.62
CA LEU A 108 5.40 7.22 -3.23
C LEU A 108 6.28 7.56 -4.43
N PHE A 109 6.19 6.81 -5.52
CA PHE A 109 6.83 7.20 -6.79
C PHE A 109 6.27 8.52 -7.31
N ALA A 110 4.96 8.70 -7.30
CA ALA A 110 4.31 9.95 -7.71
C ALA A 110 4.71 11.11 -6.79
N PHE A 111 4.80 10.90 -5.47
CA PHE A 111 5.26 11.90 -4.52
C PHE A 111 6.69 12.37 -4.80
N ILE A 112 7.61 11.45 -5.10
CA ILE A 112 8.98 11.78 -5.49
C ILE A 112 9.00 12.61 -6.80
N LYS A 113 8.22 12.19 -7.79
CA LYS A 113 8.10 12.90 -9.07
C LYS A 113 7.51 14.30 -8.90
N ALA A 114 6.58 14.48 -7.97
CA ALA A 114 5.94 15.77 -7.69
C ALA A 114 6.92 16.86 -7.22
N LYS A 115 8.09 16.49 -6.71
CA LYS A 115 9.15 17.45 -6.37
C LYS A 115 9.58 18.28 -7.59
N THR A 116 9.63 17.66 -8.76
CA THR A 116 10.02 18.32 -10.02
C THR A 116 8.81 18.71 -10.88
N GLN A 117 7.74 17.94 -10.82
CA GLN A 117 6.53 18.13 -11.63
C GLN A 117 5.30 18.06 -10.75
N LYS A 118 4.84 19.21 -10.24
CA LYS A 118 3.75 19.33 -9.25
C LYS A 118 2.45 18.57 -9.58
N PRO A 119 1.99 18.41 -10.85
CA PRO A 119 0.78 17.63 -11.16
C PRO A 119 0.82 16.18 -10.69
N TRP A 120 2.00 15.59 -10.43
CA TRP A 120 2.12 14.25 -9.87
C TRP A 120 1.52 14.12 -8.46
N TYR A 121 1.29 15.23 -7.74
CA TYR A 121 0.55 15.20 -6.47
C TYR A 121 -0.90 14.70 -6.63
N LEU A 122 -1.52 14.92 -7.79
CA LEU A 122 -2.85 14.37 -8.05
C LEU A 122 -2.80 12.83 -8.20
N LEU A 123 -1.78 12.31 -8.91
CA LEU A 123 -1.58 10.86 -8.99
C LEU A 123 -1.20 10.26 -7.64
N PHE A 124 -0.42 10.96 -6.82
CA PHE A 124 -0.15 10.58 -5.42
C PHE A 124 -1.46 10.38 -4.66
N GLY A 125 -2.38 11.34 -4.75
CA GLY A 125 -3.69 11.25 -4.10
C GLY A 125 -4.55 10.11 -4.63
N LEU A 126 -4.67 9.96 -5.96
CA LEU A 126 -5.45 8.89 -6.58
C LEU A 126 -4.88 7.50 -6.26
N ALA A 127 -3.57 7.34 -6.30
CA ALA A 127 -2.92 6.10 -5.91
C ALA A 127 -3.14 5.78 -4.43
N THR A 128 -3.05 6.77 -3.56
CA THR A 128 -3.36 6.59 -2.12
C THR A 128 -4.82 6.19 -1.91
N ALA A 129 -5.77 6.79 -2.64
CA ALA A 129 -7.18 6.38 -2.62
C ALA A 129 -7.32 4.89 -3.02
N GLY A 130 -6.62 4.46 -4.07
CA GLY A 130 -6.58 3.05 -4.48
C GLY A 130 -6.03 2.13 -3.39
N GLY A 131 -5.03 2.57 -2.65
CA GLY A 131 -4.50 1.86 -1.48
C GLY A 131 -5.54 1.72 -0.36
N ILE A 132 -6.23 2.82 0.00
CA ILE A 132 -7.29 2.84 1.03
C ILE A 132 -8.45 1.94 0.60
N LEU A 133 -8.88 2.02 -0.66
CA LEU A 133 -9.93 1.16 -1.21
C LEU A 133 -9.49 -0.32 -1.39
N SER A 134 -8.20 -0.62 -1.24
CA SER A 134 -7.69 -2.00 -1.25
C SER A 134 -7.65 -2.60 0.16
N LYS A 135 -7.13 -1.88 1.16
CA LYS A 135 -6.93 -2.42 2.52
C LYS A 135 -7.07 -1.37 3.62
N SER A 136 -8.07 -0.49 3.50
CA SER A 136 -8.48 0.46 4.55
C SER A 136 -7.31 1.28 5.12
N VAL A 137 -7.10 1.26 6.44
CA VAL A 137 -6.11 2.08 7.17
C VAL A 137 -4.68 1.89 6.65
N LEU A 138 -4.31 0.69 6.20
CA LEU A 138 -2.97 0.46 5.65
C LEU A 138 -2.72 1.22 4.35
N GLY A 139 -3.77 1.56 3.61
CA GLY A 139 -3.69 2.42 2.43
C GLY A 139 -3.33 3.89 2.74
N VAL A 140 -3.37 4.30 4.01
CA VAL A 140 -2.99 5.66 4.45
C VAL A 140 -1.46 5.83 4.57
N PHE A 141 -0.67 4.76 4.56
CA PHE A 141 0.79 4.84 4.68
C PHE A 141 1.45 5.90 3.80
N PRO A 142 1.10 6.08 2.50
CA PRO A 142 1.72 7.11 1.68
C PRO A 142 1.52 8.52 2.25
N LEU A 143 0.35 8.83 2.81
CA LEU A 143 0.09 10.14 3.44
C LEU A 143 0.95 10.32 4.68
N SER A 144 1.05 9.31 5.54
CA SER A 144 1.86 9.36 6.75
C SER A 144 3.34 9.53 6.42
N ILE A 145 3.86 8.75 5.46
CA ILE A 145 5.25 8.82 5.01
C ILE A 145 5.55 10.20 4.41
N ALA A 146 4.67 10.71 3.53
CA ALA A 146 4.82 12.03 2.93
C ALA A 146 4.79 13.15 3.98
N PHE A 147 3.88 13.06 4.96
CA PHE A 147 3.78 14.02 6.05
C PHE A 147 5.08 14.06 6.87
N PHE A 148 5.55 12.92 7.38
CA PHE A 148 6.79 12.86 8.15
C PHE A 148 8.00 13.31 7.34
N HIS A 149 8.05 12.95 6.06
CA HIS A 149 9.09 13.41 5.15
C HIS A 149 9.11 14.94 5.03
N LEU A 150 7.97 15.58 4.77
CA LEU A 150 7.87 17.03 4.62
C LEU A 150 8.19 17.78 5.92
N VAL A 151 7.75 17.25 7.07
CA VAL A 151 8.05 17.83 8.37
C VAL A 151 9.55 17.74 8.69
N LEU A 152 10.15 16.56 8.55
CA LEU A 152 11.57 16.33 8.88
C LEU A 152 12.51 17.04 7.90
N SER A 153 12.15 17.13 6.63
CA SER A 153 12.89 17.92 5.63
C SER A 153 12.60 19.42 5.68
N ARG A 154 11.71 19.86 6.61
CA ARG A 154 11.31 21.25 6.79
C ARG A 154 10.70 21.91 5.55
N GLN A 155 10.03 21.14 4.71
CA GLN A 155 9.40 21.62 3.48
C GLN A 155 7.98 22.14 3.74
N TRP A 156 7.85 23.08 4.66
CA TRP A 156 6.55 23.64 5.10
C TRP A 156 5.72 24.23 3.95
N LYS A 157 6.37 24.82 2.95
CA LYS A 157 5.70 25.39 1.77
C LYS A 157 5.03 24.33 0.91
N GLU A 158 5.58 23.11 0.88
CA GLU A 158 4.98 22.01 0.13
C GLU A 158 3.72 21.46 0.81
N ILE A 159 3.64 21.53 2.14
CA ILE A 159 2.44 21.07 2.88
C ILE A 159 1.21 21.88 2.47
N VAL A 160 1.37 23.18 2.19
CA VAL A 160 0.28 24.06 1.75
C VAL A 160 0.18 24.19 0.23
N ASN A 161 0.92 23.40 -0.53
CA ASN A 161 0.85 23.41 -1.99
C ASN A 161 -0.56 22.99 -2.45
N PRO A 162 -1.27 23.79 -3.27
CA PRO A 162 -2.64 23.49 -3.65
C PRO A 162 -2.81 22.13 -4.31
N LEU A 163 -1.86 21.67 -5.14
CA LEU A 163 -1.94 20.38 -5.80
C LEU A 163 -1.72 19.22 -4.82
N LEU A 164 -0.86 19.37 -3.80
CA LEU A 164 -0.71 18.37 -2.74
C LEU A 164 -1.99 18.30 -1.90
N VAL A 165 -2.53 19.47 -1.49
CA VAL A 165 -3.78 19.53 -0.73
C VAL A 165 -4.92 18.88 -1.52
N THR A 166 -5.06 19.20 -2.81
CA THR A 166 -6.05 18.53 -3.68
C THR A 166 -5.81 17.04 -3.75
N GLY A 167 -4.56 16.58 -3.89
CA GLY A 167 -4.21 15.15 -3.86
C GLY A 167 -4.62 14.48 -2.56
N VAL A 168 -4.37 15.13 -1.40
CA VAL A 168 -4.79 14.62 -0.09
C VAL A 168 -6.32 14.55 0.01
N LEU A 169 -7.03 15.58 -0.44
CA LEU A 169 -8.50 15.56 -0.47
C LEU A 169 -9.06 14.47 -1.36
N LEU A 170 -8.45 14.23 -2.53
CA LEU A 170 -8.81 13.10 -3.40
C LEU A 170 -8.53 11.75 -2.71
N ALA A 171 -7.39 11.61 -2.04
CA ALA A 171 -7.04 10.39 -1.31
C ALA A 171 -8.07 10.07 -0.23
N LEU A 172 -8.44 11.05 0.59
CA LEU A 172 -9.39 10.88 1.67
C LEU A 172 -10.83 10.74 1.16
N GLY A 173 -11.27 11.61 0.24
CA GLY A 173 -12.64 11.61 -0.27
C GLY A 173 -12.97 10.33 -1.04
N LEU A 174 -12.14 9.95 -2.02
CA LEU A 174 -12.34 8.73 -2.79
C LEU A 174 -11.98 7.47 -1.97
N GLY A 175 -10.89 7.50 -1.23
CA GLY A 175 -10.40 6.34 -0.48
C GLY A 175 -11.37 5.92 0.64
N PHE A 176 -11.96 6.87 1.36
CA PHE A 176 -12.93 6.59 2.42
C PHE A 176 -14.38 6.58 1.96
N SER A 177 -14.67 6.73 0.66
CA SER A 177 -16.04 6.71 0.13
C SER A 177 -16.81 5.44 0.51
N TRP A 178 -16.17 4.26 0.39
CA TRP A 178 -16.77 3.00 0.78
C TRP A 178 -17.09 2.93 2.27
N HIS A 179 -16.19 3.44 3.11
CA HIS A 179 -16.41 3.47 4.57
C HIS A 179 -17.59 4.37 4.92
N LEU A 180 -17.71 5.52 4.27
CA LEU A 180 -18.81 6.45 4.48
C LEU A 180 -20.15 5.82 4.06
N ILE A 181 -20.20 5.20 2.88
CA ILE A 181 -21.43 4.55 2.39
C ILE A 181 -21.87 3.43 3.33
N ASN A 182 -20.95 2.54 3.74
CA ASN A 182 -21.31 1.45 4.65
C ASN A 182 -21.64 1.94 6.06
N TRP A 183 -21.02 3.03 6.51
CA TRP A 183 -21.40 3.64 7.79
C TRP A 183 -22.82 4.23 7.75
N VAL A 184 -23.20 4.88 6.67
CA VAL A 184 -24.56 5.43 6.49
C VAL A 184 -25.58 4.29 6.41
N GLU A 185 -25.28 3.20 5.70
CA GLU A 185 -26.20 2.08 5.48
C GLU A 185 -26.33 1.16 6.71
N PHE A 186 -25.23 0.84 7.38
CA PHE A 186 -25.17 -0.18 8.44
C PHE A 186 -24.85 0.41 9.83
N GLY A 187 -24.50 1.67 9.94
CA GLY A 187 -24.26 2.38 11.21
C GLY A 187 -23.27 1.66 12.13
N LYS A 188 -23.74 1.37 13.36
CA LYS A 188 -22.93 0.72 14.40
C LYS A 188 -22.46 -0.69 14.04
N SER A 189 -23.21 -1.43 13.23
CA SER A 189 -22.82 -2.77 12.79
C SER A 189 -21.53 -2.73 11.97
N PHE A 190 -21.45 -1.80 11.02
CA PHE A 190 -20.23 -1.57 10.25
C PHE A 190 -19.07 -1.11 11.14
N THR A 191 -19.29 -0.08 11.99
CA THR A 191 -18.22 0.48 12.83
C THR A 191 -17.64 -0.54 13.79
N ASN A 192 -18.48 -1.32 14.45
CA ASN A 192 -18.03 -2.34 15.39
C ASN A 192 -17.27 -3.48 14.69
N SER A 193 -17.74 -3.93 13.52
CA SER A 193 -17.06 -4.99 12.79
C SER A 193 -15.75 -4.49 12.15
N HIS A 194 -15.80 -3.39 11.40
CA HIS A 194 -14.65 -2.94 10.62
C HIS A 194 -13.57 -2.27 11.50
N PHE A 195 -13.96 -1.31 12.33
CA PHE A 195 -13.00 -0.60 13.18
C PHE A 195 -12.80 -1.31 14.52
N GLY A 196 -13.87 -1.77 15.18
CA GLY A 196 -13.77 -2.41 16.48
C GLY A 196 -13.03 -3.75 16.41
N VAL A 197 -13.55 -4.72 15.63
CA VAL A 197 -12.99 -6.08 15.59
C VAL A 197 -11.73 -6.15 14.73
N LEU A 198 -11.78 -5.61 13.48
CA LEU A 198 -10.69 -5.83 12.53
C LEU A 198 -9.49 -4.92 12.74
N ILE A 199 -9.69 -3.71 13.24
CA ILE A 199 -8.60 -2.76 13.45
C ILE A 199 -8.18 -2.74 14.91
N PHE A 200 -9.11 -2.40 15.83
CA PHE A 200 -8.72 -2.26 17.24
C PHE A 200 -8.43 -3.60 17.92
N ASN A 201 -9.32 -4.62 17.79
CA ASN A 201 -9.09 -5.89 18.49
C ASN A 201 -7.94 -6.71 17.87
N ARG A 202 -7.74 -6.65 16.54
CA ARG A 202 -6.60 -7.32 15.89
C ARG A 202 -5.30 -6.54 16.04
N GLY A 203 -5.35 -5.20 16.08
CA GLY A 203 -4.16 -4.36 16.21
C GLY A 203 -3.72 -4.09 17.63
N PHE A 204 -4.66 -4.00 18.60
CA PHE A 204 -4.38 -3.54 19.97
C PHE A 204 -5.13 -4.33 21.05
N GLY A 205 -5.91 -5.37 20.71
CA GLY A 205 -6.74 -6.11 21.66
C GLY A 205 -5.97 -7.14 22.49
N GLU A 206 -6.53 -7.53 23.65
CA GLU A 206 -5.94 -8.52 24.57
C GLU A 206 -5.78 -9.92 23.96
N ASN A 207 -6.52 -10.24 22.90
CA ASN A 207 -6.43 -11.52 22.16
C ASN A 207 -5.51 -11.45 20.92
N VAL A 208 -4.69 -10.42 20.82
CA VAL A 208 -3.62 -10.39 19.82
C VAL A 208 -2.71 -11.56 20.16
N HIS A 209 -2.78 -12.66 19.39
CA HIS A 209 -1.69 -13.62 19.40
C HIS A 209 -0.42 -12.81 19.25
N PRO A 210 0.58 -13.03 20.10
CA PRO A 210 1.82 -12.29 20.07
C PRO A 210 2.59 -12.64 18.78
N TYR A 211 2.07 -12.27 17.62
CA TYR A 211 2.89 -11.91 16.48
C TYR A 211 3.57 -10.60 16.88
N ASN A 212 4.40 -10.77 17.90
CA ASN A 212 5.23 -9.74 18.48
C ASN A 212 6.14 -9.20 17.39
N PHE A 213 6.74 -8.06 17.64
CA PHE A 213 7.94 -7.57 16.95
C PHE A 213 8.88 -8.70 16.49
N LEU A 214 9.03 -9.77 17.28
CA LEU A 214 9.77 -10.99 16.95
C LEU A 214 9.17 -11.79 15.80
N GLY A 215 7.85 -11.88 15.65
CA GLY A 215 7.21 -12.64 14.56
C GLY A 215 7.46 -12.02 13.19
N TYR A 216 7.25 -10.71 13.05
CA TYR A 216 7.58 -10.01 11.79
C TYR A 216 9.08 -10.04 11.50
N THR A 217 9.93 -9.96 12.54
CA THR A 217 11.37 -10.07 12.38
C THR A 217 11.78 -11.49 11.94
N GLU A 218 11.15 -12.53 12.50
CA GLU A 218 11.40 -13.92 12.11
C GLU A 218 10.97 -14.17 10.65
N ASP A 219 9.77 -13.71 10.26
CA ASP A 219 9.28 -13.83 8.89
C ASP A 219 10.18 -13.07 7.90
N PHE A 220 10.66 -11.90 8.28
CA PHE A 220 11.58 -11.12 7.47
C PHE A 220 12.94 -11.84 7.34
N LEU A 221 13.49 -12.35 8.44
CA LEU A 221 14.70 -13.17 8.44
C LEU A 221 14.55 -14.41 7.56
N ARG A 222 13.44 -15.14 7.68
CA ARG A 222 13.19 -16.37 6.94
C ARG A 222 13.08 -16.15 5.43
N ASN A 223 12.36 -15.09 5.02
CA ASN A 223 12.04 -14.85 3.61
C ASN A 223 13.10 -14.01 2.88
N TYR A 224 13.84 -13.15 3.61
CA TYR A 224 14.77 -12.18 3.02
C TYR A 224 16.22 -12.33 3.50
N TRP A 225 16.57 -13.41 4.19
CA TRP A 225 17.86 -13.58 4.86
C TRP A 225 19.09 -13.27 3.97
N PRO A 226 19.16 -13.61 2.68
CA PRO A 226 20.34 -13.31 1.87
C PRO A 226 20.53 -11.80 1.65
N TRP A 227 19.42 -11.06 1.63
CA TRP A 227 19.41 -9.62 1.36
C TRP A 227 19.40 -8.75 2.62
N LEU A 228 19.14 -9.35 3.78
CA LEU A 228 19.01 -8.63 5.04
C LEU A 228 20.25 -7.80 5.40
N PRO A 229 21.51 -8.32 5.32
CA PRO A 229 22.69 -7.51 5.61
C PRO A 229 22.78 -6.28 4.71
N PHE A 230 22.48 -6.44 3.43
CA PHE A 230 22.49 -5.32 2.47
C PHE A 230 21.37 -4.33 2.75
N ALA A 231 20.17 -4.79 3.14
CA ALA A 231 19.07 -3.94 3.52
C ALA A 231 19.39 -3.11 4.78
N LEU A 232 20.01 -3.71 5.80
CA LEU A 232 20.41 -3.01 7.02
C LEU A 232 21.51 -1.96 6.75
N ILE A 233 22.51 -2.31 5.93
CA ILE A 233 23.54 -1.36 5.50
C ILE A 233 22.93 -0.22 4.69
N GLY A 234 22.00 -0.54 3.78
CA GLY A 234 21.27 0.45 2.99
C GLY A 234 20.45 1.38 3.87
N LEU A 235 19.68 0.81 4.81
CA LEU A 235 18.87 1.58 5.76
C LEU A 235 19.71 2.52 6.62
N TYR A 236 20.85 2.03 7.14
CA TYR A 236 21.81 2.86 7.88
C TYR A 236 22.35 4.01 7.02
N LYS A 237 22.75 3.73 5.77
CA LYS A 237 23.22 4.77 4.84
C LYS A 237 22.12 5.79 4.53
N PHE A 238 20.90 5.37 4.26
CA PHE A 238 19.78 6.28 4.00
C PHE A 238 19.47 7.14 5.23
N CYS A 239 19.52 6.57 6.43
CA CYS A 239 19.39 7.32 7.68
C CYS A 239 20.48 8.40 7.78
N LYS A 240 21.76 8.00 7.63
CA LYS A 240 22.89 8.93 7.73
C LYS A 240 22.80 10.04 6.70
N ILE A 241 22.64 9.71 5.41
CA ILE A 241 22.61 10.67 4.31
C ILE A 241 21.34 11.56 4.43
N GLY A 242 20.18 10.98 4.78
CA GLY A 242 18.95 11.72 4.92
C GLY A 242 18.96 12.74 6.06
N PHE A 243 19.47 12.38 7.24
CA PHE A 243 19.48 13.27 8.41
C PHE A 243 20.72 14.17 8.48
N ILE A 244 21.91 13.69 8.12
CA ILE A 244 23.17 14.44 8.26
C ILE A 244 23.42 15.29 7.01
N GLU A 245 23.34 14.69 5.82
CA GLU A 245 23.58 15.37 4.54
C GLU A 245 22.33 16.06 4.00
N LYS A 246 21.17 15.85 4.65
CA LYS A 246 19.85 16.42 4.31
C LYS A 246 19.38 16.07 2.89
N ASP A 247 19.77 14.88 2.40
CA ASP A 247 19.24 14.38 1.13
C ASP A 247 17.80 13.87 1.31
N GLU A 248 16.88 14.55 0.65
CA GLU A 248 15.46 14.30 0.78
C GLU A 248 15.01 12.92 0.25
N ASN A 249 15.69 12.42 -0.79
CA ASN A 249 15.36 11.12 -1.35
C ASN A 249 15.80 9.98 -0.41
N SER A 250 16.99 10.10 0.15
CA SER A 250 17.49 9.17 1.17
C SER A 250 16.62 9.19 2.43
N LEU A 251 16.17 10.37 2.87
CA LEU A 251 15.24 10.47 3.99
C LEU A 251 13.92 9.74 3.71
N LEU A 252 13.36 9.89 2.52
CA LEU A 252 12.13 9.19 2.14
C LEU A 252 12.34 7.67 2.08
N LEU A 253 13.44 7.21 1.49
CA LEU A 253 13.80 5.79 1.39
C LEU A 253 14.09 5.18 2.78
N PHE A 254 14.51 5.96 3.75
CA PHE A 254 14.62 5.54 5.14
C PHE A 254 13.24 5.47 5.82
N LEU A 255 12.42 6.51 5.68
CA LEU A 255 11.12 6.61 6.36
C LEU A 255 10.14 5.54 5.88
N TRP A 256 10.13 5.23 4.60
CA TRP A 256 9.19 4.28 4.03
C TRP A 256 9.24 2.90 4.71
N PRO A 257 10.34 2.13 4.64
CA PRO A 257 10.39 0.82 5.28
C PRO A 257 10.32 0.93 6.81
N THR A 258 10.89 1.98 7.40
CA THR A 258 10.90 2.15 8.87
C THR A 258 9.50 2.35 9.42
N LEU A 259 8.70 3.26 8.84
CA LEU A 259 7.33 3.51 9.31
C LEU A 259 6.43 2.28 9.11
N VAL A 260 6.54 1.64 7.94
CA VAL A 260 5.76 0.42 7.67
C VAL A 260 6.15 -0.68 8.67
N PHE A 261 7.45 -0.92 8.86
CA PHE A 261 7.92 -1.96 9.79
C PHE A 261 7.51 -1.69 11.23
N VAL A 262 7.69 -0.46 11.71
CA VAL A 262 7.32 -0.08 13.09
C VAL A 262 5.82 -0.26 13.30
N VAL A 263 4.97 0.29 12.42
CA VAL A 263 3.51 0.18 12.59
C VAL A 263 3.06 -1.27 12.53
N MET A 264 3.56 -2.06 11.57
CA MET A 264 3.18 -3.47 11.44
C MET A 264 3.70 -4.35 12.58
N SER A 265 4.81 -3.98 13.23
CA SER A 265 5.39 -4.75 14.36
C SER A 265 4.81 -4.35 15.72
N THR A 266 4.05 -3.25 15.78
CA THR A 266 3.41 -2.76 17.01
C THR A 266 1.90 -2.98 17.03
N SER A 267 1.34 -3.51 15.95
CA SER A 267 -0.10 -3.80 15.80
C SER A 267 -0.42 -5.28 15.93
#